data_935a0381f610ec9e2c54d63efb9904fd
#
_entry.id   935a0381f610ec9e2c54d63efb9904fd
#
_cell.length_a   1.000
_cell.length_b   1.000
_cell.length_c   1.000
_cell.angle_alpha   90.00
_cell.angle_beta   90.00
_cell.angle_gamma   90.00
#
_symmetry.space_group_name_H-M   'P 1'
#
loop_
_entity.id
_entity.type
_entity.pdbx_description
1 polymer ?
#
loop_
_entity_poly.entity_id
_entity_poly.type
_entity_poly.pdbx_seq_one_letter_code
_entity_poly.pdbx_strand_id
1 'polypeptide(L)'
;KLLFQYEDEDNTGYQIFGHEPDIIAYAAEKLNGRKHVLLDINMGCPVPKIVKNGEGSALLKNPELVEKIIRAASQNTDKPVTAKIRIGFAEGENNAVEIAQAIESGGGAAIAVHGRTRQQFYSGKVNRQAIAEVKKAVKIPVIGNGDVVDIESAKLLMEETRCDFVMIGRGALGNPWIFRDLQCFWEGKDIPPPPTLEERRKMMLKQLEELEKLKGDYVAVREMRKICGWYVKGLP
;
A
#
# COMPACT_ATOMS: atom_id res chain seq x y z
N LYS A 1 -2.61 -19.88 -4.23
CA LYS A 1 -1.26 -19.33 -3.97
C LYS A 1 -1.29 -17.83 -3.61
N LEU A 2 -2.13 -17.00 -4.26
CA LEU A 2 -2.20 -15.54 -3.99
C LEU A 2 -2.80 -15.17 -2.62
N LEU A 3 -3.51 -16.09 -1.98
CA LEU A 3 -4.12 -15.91 -0.65
C LEU A 3 -3.41 -16.76 0.41
N PHE A 4 -2.16 -17.11 0.16
CA PHE A 4 -1.32 -17.79 1.16
C PHE A 4 -0.96 -16.78 2.26
N GLN A 5 -1.03 -17.23 3.50
CA GLN A 5 -0.71 -16.48 4.70
C GLN A 5 0.00 -17.42 5.67
N TYR A 6 1.05 -16.96 6.33
CA TYR A 6 1.69 -17.70 7.40
C TYR A 6 0.84 -17.67 8.68
N GLU A 7 1.03 -18.67 9.55
CA GLU A 7 0.23 -18.76 10.79
C GLU A 7 0.47 -17.61 11.75
N ASP A 8 1.66 -17.02 11.73
CA ASP A 8 2.08 -15.88 12.56
C ASP A 8 1.79 -14.49 11.94
N GLU A 9 1.15 -14.43 10.77
CA GLU A 9 0.73 -13.18 10.12
C GLU A 9 -0.66 -12.72 10.61
N ASP A 10 -0.75 -12.22 11.84
CA ASP A 10 -2.03 -11.83 12.45
C ASP A 10 -2.60 -10.52 11.89
N ASN A 11 -1.76 -9.59 11.43
CA ASN A 11 -2.14 -8.25 10.99
C ASN A 11 -2.07 -8.07 9.47
N THR A 12 -2.46 -9.09 8.71
CA THR A 12 -2.44 -9.06 7.25
C THR A 12 -3.75 -8.56 6.68
N GLY A 13 -3.71 -7.59 5.77
CA GLY A 13 -4.83 -7.18 4.94
C GLY A 13 -4.80 -7.87 3.58
N TYR A 14 -5.98 -8.19 3.03
CA TYR A 14 -6.07 -8.61 1.63
C TYR A 14 -6.38 -7.43 0.73
N GLN A 15 -5.68 -7.35 -0.41
CA GLN A 15 -5.99 -6.37 -1.44
C GLN A 15 -6.56 -7.07 -2.67
N ILE A 16 -7.71 -6.57 -3.13
CA ILE A 16 -8.33 -6.98 -4.39
C ILE A 16 -8.45 -5.79 -5.35
N PHE A 17 -8.71 -6.06 -6.62
CA PHE A 17 -9.01 -5.04 -7.63
C PHE A 17 -10.10 -5.54 -8.58
N GLY A 18 -10.83 -4.60 -9.15
CA GLY A 18 -11.93 -4.83 -10.07
C GLY A 18 -12.70 -3.53 -10.28
N HIS A 19 -13.61 -3.51 -11.25
CA HIS A 19 -14.44 -2.35 -11.56
C HIS A 19 -15.95 -2.65 -11.52
N GLU A 20 -16.33 -3.91 -11.30
CA GLU A 20 -17.72 -4.35 -11.21
C GLU A 20 -18.14 -4.50 -9.75
N PRO A 21 -19.09 -3.69 -9.24
CA PRO A 21 -19.51 -3.74 -7.83
C PRO A 21 -19.98 -5.13 -7.37
N ASP A 22 -20.74 -5.84 -8.20
CA ASP A 22 -21.27 -7.17 -7.86
C ASP A 22 -20.17 -8.22 -7.72
N ILE A 23 -19.13 -8.15 -8.55
CA ILE A 23 -17.98 -9.04 -8.46
C ILE A 23 -17.13 -8.72 -7.21
N ILE A 24 -16.97 -7.44 -6.89
CA ILE A 24 -16.31 -7.02 -5.65
C ILE A 24 -17.10 -7.47 -4.42
N ALA A 25 -18.42 -7.33 -4.41
CA ALA A 25 -19.30 -7.84 -3.34
C ALA A 25 -19.12 -9.34 -3.12
N TYR A 26 -19.20 -10.11 -4.19
CA TYR A 26 -18.99 -11.56 -4.15
C TYR A 26 -17.60 -11.93 -3.61
N ALA A 27 -16.54 -11.24 -4.06
CA ALA A 27 -15.18 -11.48 -3.59
C ALA A 27 -15.04 -11.14 -2.10
N ALA A 28 -15.63 -10.03 -1.65
CA ALA A 28 -15.63 -9.61 -0.25
C ALA A 28 -16.29 -10.68 0.65
N GLU A 29 -17.48 -11.16 0.27
CA GLU A 29 -18.17 -12.25 0.97
C GLU A 29 -17.33 -13.53 1.07
N LYS A 30 -16.72 -13.95 -0.03
CA LYS A 30 -15.87 -15.16 -0.08
C LYS A 30 -14.60 -15.06 0.77
N LEU A 31 -14.13 -13.86 1.05
CA LEU A 31 -12.96 -13.64 1.88
C LEU A 31 -13.26 -13.63 3.39
N ASN A 32 -14.52 -13.45 3.82
CA ASN A 32 -14.90 -13.42 5.25
C ASN A 32 -14.41 -14.63 6.04
N GLY A 33 -14.39 -15.81 5.43
CA GLY A 33 -13.88 -17.03 6.07
C GLY A 33 -12.35 -17.12 6.19
N ARG A 34 -11.59 -16.08 5.75
CA ARG A 34 -10.13 -16.03 5.81
C ARG A 34 -9.66 -15.18 6.99
N LYS A 35 -8.47 -15.52 7.50
CA LYS A 35 -7.79 -14.74 8.54
C LYS A 35 -7.19 -13.48 7.89
N HIS A 36 -7.86 -12.33 8.06
CA HIS A 36 -7.36 -11.02 7.66
C HIS A 36 -8.02 -9.94 8.50
N VAL A 37 -7.34 -8.79 8.63
CA VAL A 37 -7.80 -7.68 9.47
C VAL A 37 -8.54 -6.59 8.71
N LEU A 38 -8.33 -6.49 7.40
CA LEU A 38 -9.01 -5.53 6.51
C LEU A 38 -9.04 -6.03 5.06
N LEU A 39 -9.97 -5.51 4.29
CA LEU A 39 -10.06 -5.69 2.85
C LEU A 39 -9.75 -4.37 2.16
N ASP A 40 -8.67 -4.32 1.36
CA ASP A 40 -8.26 -3.12 0.62
C ASP A 40 -8.64 -3.23 -0.85
N ILE A 41 -9.19 -2.16 -1.40
CA ILE A 41 -9.53 -2.07 -2.84
C ILE A 41 -8.46 -1.25 -3.55
N ASN A 42 -7.78 -1.88 -4.52
CA ASN A 42 -6.76 -1.19 -5.31
C ASN A 42 -7.39 -0.29 -6.38
N MET A 43 -7.29 1.03 -6.17
CA MET A 43 -7.74 2.05 -7.12
C MET A 43 -6.58 2.94 -7.60
N GLY A 44 -5.33 2.45 -7.47
CA GLY A 44 -4.14 3.23 -7.78
C GLY A 44 -3.13 2.54 -8.71
N CYS A 45 -3.36 1.29 -9.14
CA CYS A 45 -2.43 0.57 -10.01
C CYS A 45 -2.29 1.28 -11.37
N PRO A 46 -1.06 1.70 -11.77
CA PRO A 46 -0.85 2.45 -13.01
C PRO A 46 -0.61 1.55 -14.23
N VAL A 47 -0.54 0.24 -14.05
CA VAL A 47 -0.13 -0.73 -15.09
C VAL A 47 -1.10 -0.69 -16.27
N PRO A 48 -0.64 -0.53 -17.53
CA PRO A 48 -1.50 -0.37 -18.70
C PRO A 48 -2.53 -1.49 -18.88
N LYS A 49 -2.16 -2.73 -18.61
CA LYS A 49 -3.07 -3.89 -18.72
C LYS A 49 -4.26 -3.77 -17.76
N ILE A 50 -4.02 -3.35 -16.51
CA ILE A 50 -5.07 -3.15 -15.50
C ILE A 50 -5.95 -1.97 -15.87
N VAL A 51 -5.33 -0.85 -16.24
CA VAL A 51 -6.04 0.40 -16.60
C VAL A 51 -6.92 0.22 -17.83
N LYS A 52 -6.49 -0.55 -18.84
CA LYS A 52 -7.31 -0.85 -20.05
C LYS A 52 -8.58 -1.62 -19.72
N ASN A 53 -8.58 -2.40 -18.66
CA ASN A 53 -9.76 -3.12 -18.18
C ASN A 53 -10.71 -2.26 -17.35
N GLY A 54 -10.44 -0.96 -17.15
CA GLY A 54 -11.25 -0.09 -16.29
C GLY A 54 -10.92 -0.19 -14.80
N GLU A 55 -9.85 -0.87 -14.44
CA GLU A 55 -9.47 -1.19 -13.06
C GLU A 55 -8.31 -0.33 -12.55
N GLY A 56 -7.99 -0.46 -11.26
CA GLY A 56 -6.89 0.28 -10.64
C GLY A 56 -7.07 1.78 -10.78
N SER A 57 -6.06 2.49 -11.30
CA SER A 57 -6.14 3.95 -11.44
C SER A 57 -7.15 4.45 -12.49
N ALA A 58 -7.73 3.60 -13.32
CA ALA A 58 -8.82 3.99 -14.21
C ALA A 58 -10.08 4.43 -13.42
N LEU A 59 -10.29 3.86 -12.25
CA LEU A 59 -11.40 4.20 -11.35
C LEU A 59 -11.37 5.66 -10.87
N LEU A 60 -10.20 6.30 -10.84
CA LEU A 60 -10.06 7.72 -10.48
C LEU A 60 -10.85 8.66 -11.40
N LYS A 61 -11.29 8.19 -12.56
CA LYS A 61 -12.10 8.99 -13.51
C LYS A 61 -13.60 8.97 -13.22
N ASN A 62 -14.04 8.14 -12.27
CA ASN A 62 -15.47 7.93 -12.00
C ASN A 62 -15.73 7.78 -10.48
N PRO A 63 -15.88 8.89 -9.75
CA PRO A 63 -16.16 8.89 -8.31
C PRO A 63 -17.45 8.13 -7.94
N GLU A 64 -18.49 8.20 -8.77
CA GLU A 64 -19.74 7.47 -8.53
C GLU A 64 -19.54 5.95 -8.56
N LEU A 65 -18.72 5.46 -9.48
CA LEU A 65 -18.37 4.04 -9.54
C LEU A 65 -17.51 3.63 -8.34
N VAL A 66 -16.58 4.49 -7.91
CA VAL A 66 -15.77 4.28 -6.70
C VAL A 66 -16.67 4.12 -5.48
N GLU A 67 -17.65 5.00 -5.29
CA GLU A 67 -18.62 4.89 -4.19
C GLU A 67 -19.40 3.57 -4.24
N LYS A 68 -19.91 3.18 -5.42
CA LYS A 68 -20.64 1.92 -5.60
C LYS A 68 -19.79 0.70 -5.27
N ILE A 69 -18.53 0.67 -5.69
CA ILE A 69 -17.58 -0.42 -5.41
C ILE A 69 -17.32 -0.54 -3.91
N ILE A 70 -17.02 0.57 -3.24
CA ILE A 70 -16.77 0.57 -1.80
C ILE A 70 -18.01 0.16 -1.02
N ARG A 71 -19.18 0.67 -1.40
CA ARG A 71 -20.47 0.30 -0.80
C ARG A 71 -20.76 -1.20 -0.95
N ALA A 72 -20.54 -1.73 -2.14
CA ALA A 72 -20.71 -3.16 -2.41
C ALA A 72 -19.75 -4.02 -1.58
N ALA A 73 -18.48 -3.61 -1.44
CA ALA A 73 -17.53 -4.30 -0.58
C ALA A 73 -17.95 -4.22 0.90
N SER A 74 -18.24 -3.02 1.42
CA SER A 74 -18.49 -2.79 2.86
C SER A 74 -19.80 -3.45 3.34
N GLN A 75 -20.78 -3.65 2.46
CA GLN A 75 -22.02 -4.35 2.79
C GLN A 75 -21.89 -5.88 2.77
N ASN A 76 -20.83 -6.44 2.20
CA ASN A 76 -20.63 -7.87 2.01
C ASN A 76 -19.40 -8.44 2.75
N THR A 77 -18.82 -7.69 3.68
CA THR A 77 -17.76 -8.16 4.56
C THR A 77 -17.97 -7.69 6.00
N ASP A 78 -17.49 -8.47 6.96
CA ASP A 78 -17.42 -8.13 8.38
C ASP A 78 -16.12 -7.37 8.73
N LYS A 79 -15.24 -7.16 7.75
CA LYS A 79 -13.95 -6.49 7.91
C LYS A 79 -13.99 -5.02 7.49
N PRO A 80 -13.17 -4.15 8.09
CA PRO A 80 -12.99 -2.79 7.59
C PRO A 80 -12.57 -2.81 6.11
N VAL A 81 -13.28 -2.04 5.26
CA VAL A 81 -12.92 -1.86 3.86
C VAL A 81 -12.10 -0.59 3.71
N THR A 82 -10.93 -0.71 3.11
CA THR A 82 -10.06 0.43 2.79
C THR A 82 -9.87 0.56 1.28
N ALA A 83 -9.35 1.68 0.84
CA ALA A 83 -8.99 1.85 -0.56
C ALA A 83 -7.62 2.50 -0.71
N LYS A 84 -6.85 2.07 -1.73
CA LYS A 84 -5.60 2.72 -2.09
C LYS A 84 -5.71 3.44 -3.41
N ILE A 85 -5.47 4.76 -3.41
CA ILE A 85 -5.60 5.64 -4.57
C ILE A 85 -4.28 6.33 -4.94
N ARG A 86 -4.31 7.03 -6.08
CA ARG A 86 -3.38 8.10 -6.48
C ARG A 86 -4.12 9.43 -6.53
N ILE A 87 -3.37 10.54 -6.63
CA ILE A 87 -3.96 11.89 -6.61
C ILE A 87 -4.71 12.27 -7.89
N GLY A 88 -4.52 11.53 -8.98
CA GLY A 88 -5.17 11.76 -10.26
C GLY A 88 -4.70 10.78 -11.33
N PHE A 89 -5.31 10.83 -12.51
CA PHE A 89 -4.98 9.95 -13.64
C PHE A 89 -3.89 10.53 -14.53
N ALA A 90 -4.07 11.76 -15.05
CA ALA A 90 -3.11 12.44 -15.91
C ALA A 90 -2.24 13.44 -15.13
N GLU A 91 -1.16 13.90 -15.77
CA GLU A 91 -0.31 14.93 -15.19
C GLU A 91 -1.09 16.23 -15.04
N GLY A 92 -0.91 16.89 -13.90
CA GLY A 92 -1.67 18.10 -13.55
C GLY A 92 -3.07 17.84 -12.98
N GLU A 93 -3.60 16.63 -13.06
CA GLU A 93 -4.86 16.29 -12.42
C GLU A 93 -4.66 16.05 -10.90
N ASN A 94 -5.63 16.55 -10.13
CA ASN A 94 -5.75 16.27 -8.69
C ASN A 94 -7.24 16.20 -8.33
N ASN A 95 -7.82 15.02 -8.37
CA ASN A 95 -9.19 14.77 -7.93
C ASN A 95 -9.25 13.83 -6.71
N ALA A 96 -8.13 13.73 -5.98
CA ALA A 96 -8.01 12.83 -4.82
C ALA A 96 -9.05 13.14 -3.74
N VAL A 97 -9.42 14.42 -3.55
CA VAL A 97 -10.45 14.82 -2.58
C VAL A 97 -11.81 14.25 -2.96
N GLU A 98 -12.22 14.40 -4.21
CA GLU A 98 -13.50 13.88 -4.71
C GLU A 98 -13.58 12.34 -4.58
N ILE A 99 -12.51 11.66 -4.96
CA ILE A 99 -12.40 10.19 -4.81
C ILE A 99 -12.42 9.78 -3.33
N ALA A 100 -11.74 10.50 -2.46
CA ALA A 100 -11.73 10.21 -1.03
C ALA A 100 -13.12 10.38 -0.39
N GLN A 101 -13.86 11.41 -0.77
CA GLN A 101 -15.24 11.62 -0.34
C GLN A 101 -16.17 10.51 -0.84
N ALA A 102 -16.00 10.05 -2.08
CA ALA A 102 -16.75 8.93 -2.63
C ALA A 102 -16.45 7.62 -1.85
N ILE A 103 -15.18 7.39 -1.46
CA ILE A 103 -14.79 6.25 -0.62
C ILE A 103 -15.46 6.35 0.76
N GLU A 104 -15.42 7.49 1.41
CA GLU A 104 -16.06 7.72 2.72
C GLU A 104 -17.57 7.51 2.62
N SER A 105 -18.25 8.08 1.61
CA SER A 105 -19.68 7.91 1.36
C SER A 105 -20.09 6.46 1.08
N GLY A 106 -19.20 5.69 0.47
CA GLY A 106 -19.39 4.25 0.22
C GLY A 106 -19.23 3.38 1.47
N GLY A 107 -18.82 3.94 2.61
CA GLY A 107 -18.58 3.20 3.85
C GLY A 107 -17.13 2.71 4.00
N GLY A 108 -16.18 3.34 3.30
CA GLY A 108 -14.76 3.08 3.48
C GLY A 108 -14.28 3.43 4.89
N ALA A 109 -13.50 2.55 5.50
CA ALA A 109 -12.99 2.71 6.87
C ALA A 109 -11.68 3.49 6.94
N ALA A 110 -10.88 3.52 5.87
CA ALA A 110 -9.66 4.32 5.73
C ALA A 110 -9.26 4.43 4.26
N ILE A 111 -8.37 5.38 3.96
CA ILE A 111 -7.86 5.59 2.61
C ILE A 111 -6.34 5.77 2.60
N ALA A 112 -5.64 5.06 1.71
CA ALA A 112 -4.22 5.28 1.46
C ALA A 112 -4.02 6.09 0.17
N VAL A 113 -3.31 7.22 0.27
CA VAL A 113 -3.14 8.17 -0.83
C VAL A 113 -1.67 8.24 -1.26
N HIS A 114 -1.37 7.77 -2.46
CA HIS A 114 -0.07 7.98 -3.08
C HIS A 114 -0.03 9.37 -3.75
N GLY A 115 0.86 10.24 -3.28
CA GLY A 115 0.98 11.63 -3.75
C GLY A 115 1.54 11.80 -5.17
N ARG A 116 1.25 10.88 -6.07
CA ARG A 116 1.58 10.92 -7.50
C ARG A 116 0.39 10.55 -8.36
N THR A 117 0.30 11.10 -9.56
CA THR A 117 -0.70 10.67 -10.55
C THR A 117 -0.34 9.30 -11.14
N ARG A 118 -1.30 8.68 -11.85
CA ARG A 118 -1.07 7.45 -12.61
C ARG A 118 0.04 7.65 -13.65
N GLN A 119 0.03 8.77 -14.35
CA GLN A 119 0.98 9.06 -15.43
C GLN A 119 2.42 9.23 -14.92
N GLN A 120 2.60 9.81 -13.75
CA GLN A 120 3.92 9.93 -13.11
C GLN A 120 4.54 8.56 -12.75
N PHE A 121 3.75 7.52 -12.56
CA PHE A 121 4.25 6.25 -12.04
C PHE A 121 5.03 6.40 -10.72
N TYR A 122 6.36 6.56 -10.83
CA TYR A 122 7.29 6.78 -9.72
C TYR A 122 8.23 7.98 -9.97
N SER A 123 8.04 8.71 -11.07
CA SER A 123 8.84 9.88 -11.40
C SER A 123 8.37 11.13 -10.68
N GLY A 124 9.20 12.16 -10.67
CA GLY A 124 8.91 13.43 -10.02
C GLY A 124 8.85 13.31 -8.48
N LYS A 125 8.42 14.39 -7.84
CA LYS A 125 8.26 14.47 -6.37
C LYS A 125 6.83 14.10 -5.96
N VAL A 126 6.69 13.58 -4.74
CA VAL A 126 5.38 13.37 -4.10
C VAL A 126 4.72 14.71 -3.83
N ASN A 127 3.47 14.86 -4.26
CA ASN A 127 2.65 16.01 -3.93
C ASN A 127 2.01 15.80 -2.55
N ARG A 128 2.67 16.30 -1.50
CA ARG A 128 2.20 16.19 -0.12
C ARG A 128 0.99 17.08 0.14
N GLN A 129 0.91 18.23 -0.57
CA GLN A 129 -0.25 19.14 -0.46
C GLN A 129 -1.56 18.41 -0.84
N ALA A 130 -1.56 17.60 -1.90
CA ALA A 130 -2.75 16.85 -2.29
C ALA A 130 -3.17 15.82 -1.22
N ILE A 131 -2.19 15.18 -0.52
CA ILE A 131 -2.50 14.29 0.62
C ILE A 131 -3.11 15.10 1.79
N ALA A 132 -2.56 16.28 2.09
CA ALA A 132 -3.08 17.17 3.13
C ALA A 132 -4.50 17.65 2.82
N GLU A 133 -4.82 17.92 1.56
CA GLU A 133 -6.17 18.29 1.10
C GLU A 133 -7.17 17.16 1.32
N VAL A 134 -6.78 15.92 1.00
CA VAL A 134 -7.60 14.73 1.31
C VAL A 134 -7.83 14.63 2.81
N LYS A 135 -6.78 14.76 3.65
CA LYS A 135 -6.92 14.66 5.11
C LYS A 135 -7.89 15.70 5.68
N LYS A 136 -7.94 16.89 5.11
CA LYS A 136 -8.88 17.94 5.52
C LYS A 136 -10.32 17.67 5.09
N ALA A 137 -10.51 16.92 4.00
CA ALA A 137 -11.80 16.75 3.34
C ALA A 137 -12.60 15.55 3.84
N VAL A 138 -11.96 14.57 4.52
CA VAL A 138 -12.61 13.36 5.02
C VAL A 138 -12.40 13.19 6.52
N LYS A 139 -13.30 12.43 7.17
CA LYS A 139 -13.23 12.10 8.61
C LYS A 139 -12.56 10.75 8.85
N ILE A 140 -12.57 9.87 7.85
CA ILE A 140 -11.89 8.57 7.95
C ILE A 140 -10.37 8.74 7.99
N PRO A 141 -9.63 7.80 8.61
CA PRO A 141 -8.18 7.83 8.63
C PRO A 141 -7.57 7.90 7.23
N VAL A 142 -6.54 8.75 7.08
CA VAL A 142 -5.76 8.92 5.87
C VAL A 142 -4.35 8.39 6.06
N ILE A 143 -3.93 7.50 5.19
CA ILE A 143 -2.61 6.89 5.17
C ILE A 143 -1.79 7.56 4.07
N GLY A 144 -0.79 8.35 4.43
CA GLY A 144 0.11 9.01 3.48
C GLY A 144 1.08 8.01 2.85
N ASN A 145 1.24 8.08 1.52
CA ASN A 145 2.16 7.20 0.79
C ASN A 145 3.00 7.95 -0.23
N GLY A 146 4.27 7.62 -0.28
CA GLY A 146 5.23 8.05 -1.30
C GLY A 146 6.54 8.53 -0.71
N ASP A 147 7.65 8.01 -1.26
CA ASP A 147 9.05 8.38 -0.96
C ASP A 147 9.46 8.30 0.52
N VAL A 148 8.80 7.47 1.30
CA VAL A 148 9.22 7.14 2.67
C VAL A 148 10.30 6.07 2.60
N VAL A 149 11.51 6.43 3.00
CA VAL A 149 12.71 5.59 2.94
C VAL A 149 13.48 5.53 4.27
N ASP A 150 13.15 6.42 5.21
CA ASP A 150 13.74 6.57 6.54
C ASP A 150 12.78 7.29 7.50
N ILE A 151 13.23 7.51 8.73
CA ILE A 151 12.46 8.20 9.77
C ILE A 151 12.18 9.66 9.38
N GLU A 152 13.17 10.36 8.84
CA GLU A 152 13.02 11.78 8.50
C GLU A 152 11.99 12.00 7.39
N SER A 153 12.00 11.15 6.36
CA SER A 153 11.00 11.22 5.29
C SER A 153 9.60 10.84 5.75
N ALA A 154 9.47 9.90 6.71
CA ALA A 154 8.19 9.57 7.33
C ALA A 154 7.65 10.72 8.19
N LYS A 155 8.50 11.29 9.05
CA LYS A 155 8.19 12.46 9.88
C LYS A 155 7.74 13.64 9.02
N LEU A 156 8.53 13.98 8.00
CA LEU A 156 8.22 15.08 7.08
C LEU A 156 6.88 14.87 6.36
N LEU A 157 6.59 13.63 5.92
CA LEU A 157 5.30 13.30 5.32
C LEU A 157 4.15 13.57 6.31
N MET A 158 4.24 13.10 7.54
CA MET A 158 3.20 13.31 8.56
C MET A 158 3.05 14.77 8.96
N GLU A 159 4.15 15.50 9.13
CA GLU A 159 4.12 16.92 9.52
C GLU A 159 3.46 17.80 8.45
N GLU A 160 3.80 17.59 7.18
CA GLU A 160 3.26 18.38 6.07
C GLU A 160 1.82 18.00 5.69
N THR A 161 1.46 16.72 5.83
CA THR A 161 0.15 16.24 5.37
C THR A 161 -0.88 16.10 6.48
N ARG A 162 -0.44 15.97 7.73
CA ARG A 162 -1.27 15.63 8.88
C ARG A 162 -2.02 14.30 8.72
N CYS A 163 -1.52 13.41 7.85
CA CYS A 163 -2.08 12.06 7.73
C CYS A 163 -1.96 11.28 9.05
N ASP A 164 -2.84 10.31 9.25
CA ASP A 164 -2.91 9.55 10.51
C ASP A 164 -1.85 8.44 10.55
N PHE A 165 -1.50 7.89 9.39
CA PHE A 165 -0.53 6.80 9.23
C PHE A 165 0.33 6.99 7.99
N VAL A 166 1.42 6.23 7.92
CA VAL A 166 2.35 6.22 6.79
C VAL A 166 2.39 4.83 6.16
N MET A 167 2.27 4.76 4.83
CA MET A 167 2.48 3.52 4.08
C MET A 167 3.85 3.52 3.43
N ILE A 168 4.63 2.48 3.71
CA ILE A 168 5.94 2.27 3.14
C ILE A 168 5.85 1.26 1.99
N GLY A 169 6.37 1.63 0.83
CA GLY A 169 6.48 0.74 -0.31
C GLY A 169 7.94 0.40 -0.60
N ARG A 170 8.50 1.03 -1.63
CA ARG A 170 9.87 0.79 -2.08
C ARG A 170 10.95 1.01 -1.02
N GLY A 171 10.71 1.84 -0.02
CA GLY A 171 11.64 2.08 1.09
C GLY A 171 11.95 0.84 1.93
N ALA A 172 11.07 -0.17 1.92
CA ALA A 172 11.29 -1.44 2.61
C ALA A 172 12.12 -2.45 1.79
N LEU A 173 12.35 -2.20 0.49
CA LEU A 173 13.11 -3.11 -0.37
C LEU A 173 14.58 -3.14 0.06
N GLY A 174 15.03 -4.29 0.55
CA GLY A 174 16.36 -4.48 1.13
C GLY A 174 16.57 -3.78 2.49
N ASN A 175 15.53 -3.17 3.03
CA ASN A 175 15.54 -2.49 4.33
C ASN A 175 14.26 -2.78 5.15
N PRO A 176 14.00 -4.02 5.55
CA PRO A 176 12.85 -4.34 6.40
C PRO A 176 12.96 -3.71 7.80
N TRP A 177 14.14 -3.31 8.23
CA TRP A 177 14.38 -2.65 9.54
C TRP A 177 13.72 -1.28 9.65
N ILE A 178 13.33 -0.66 8.53
CA ILE A 178 12.60 0.63 8.54
C ILE A 178 11.34 0.58 9.40
N PHE A 179 10.64 -0.56 9.45
CA PHE A 179 9.45 -0.70 10.29
C PHE A 179 9.80 -0.70 11.78
N ARG A 180 10.86 -1.40 12.18
CA ARG A 180 11.39 -1.39 13.55
C ARG A 180 11.80 0.01 13.96
N ASP A 181 12.57 0.69 13.11
CA ASP A 181 13.13 1.99 13.40
C ASP A 181 12.03 3.04 13.54
N LEU A 182 11.03 3.02 12.67
CA LEU A 182 9.86 3.88 12.77
C LEU A 182 8.99 3.58 13.99
N GLN A 183 8.82 2.32 14.34
CA GLN A 183 8.09 1.95 15.55
C GLN A 183 8.80 2.48 16.81
N CYS A 184 10.13 2.28 16.91
CA CYS A 184 10.93 2.84 18.03
C CYS A 184 10.79 4.37 18.09
N PHE A 185 10.88 5.05 16.95
CA PHE A 185 10.74 6.50 16.88
C PHE A 185 9.39 6.99 17.43
N TRP A 186 8.27 6.40 16.99
CA TRP A 186 6.93 6.82 17.45
C TRP A 186 6.63 6.42 18.90
N GLU A 187 7.24 5.35 19.39
CA GLU A 187 7.14 4.94 20.78
C GLU A 187 8.09 5.73 21.71
N GLY A 188 8.89 6.65 21.18
CA GLY A 188 9.89 7.42 21.95
C GLY A 188 11.02 6.57 22.51
N LYS A 189 11.31 5.42 21.88
CA LYS A 189 12.40 4.51 22.25
C LYS A 189 13.68 4.85 21.48
N ASP A 190 14.81 4.39 22.01
CA ASP A 190 16.09 4.47 21.31
C ASP A 190 16.03 3.69 19.99
N ILE A 191 16.49 4.32 18.91
CA ILE A 191 16.55 3.68 17.60
C ILE A 191 17.78 2.77 17.58
N PRO A 192 17.59 1.46 17.32
CA PRO A 192 18.71 0.54 17.24
C PRO A 192 19.71 0.94 16.14
N PRO A 193 21.00 0.57 16.28
CA PRO A 193 21.99 0.85 15.25
C PRO A 193 21.59 0.20 13.91
N PRO A 194 22.07 0.73 12.78
CA PRO A 194 21.87 0.12 11.46
C PRO A 194 22.28 -1.37 11.44
N PRO A 195 21.62 -2.19 10.65
CA PRO A 195 21.93 -3.62 10.59
C PRO A 195 23.37 -3.86 10.13
N THR A 196 24.06 -4.75 10.82
CA THR A 196 25.38 -5.25 10.45
C THR A 196 25.34 -6.03 9.13
N LEU A 197 26.50 -6.27 8.52
CA LEU A 197 26.59 -7.12 7.32
C LEU A 197 26.10 -8.53 7.58
N GLU A 198 26.35 -9.07 8.77
CA GLU A 198 25.89 -10.38 9.14
C GLU A 198 24.38 -10.47 9.31
N GLU A 199 23.74 -9.45 9.88
CA GLU A 199 22.28 -9.36 9.99
C GLU A 199 21.64 -9.26 8.62
N ARG A 200 22.22 -8.46 7.70
CA ARG A 200 21.76 -8.38 6.31
C ARG A 200 21.87 -9.74 5.61
N ARG A 201 23.01 -10.43 5.78
CA ARG A 201 23.23 -11.77 5.22
C ARG A 201 22.19 -12.76 5.73
N LYS A 202 21.94 -12.79 7.04
CA LYS A 202 20.92 -13.67 7.66
C LYS A 202 19.52 -13.38 7.11
N MET A 203 19.17 -12.11 6.96
CA MET A 203 17.86 -11.71 6.40
C MET A 203 17.72 -12.16 4.94
N MET A 204 18.75 -11.99 4.11
CA MET A 204 18.74 -12.47 2.72
C MET A 204 18.58 -14.00 2.64
N LEU A 205 19.28 -14.74 3.49
CA LEU A 205 19.16 -16.21 3.53
C LEU A 205 17.77 -16.63 3.96
N LYS A 206 17.22 -16.03 5.02
CA LYS A 206 15.83 -16.28 5.46
C LYS A 206 14.84 -16.00 4.32
N GLN A 207 14.99 -14.90 3.60
CA GLN A 207 14.09 -14.56 2.49
C GLN A 207 14.22 -15.54 1.32
N LEU A 208 15.42 -16.05 1.04
CA LEU A 208 15.63 -17.10 0.04
C LEU A 208 14.91 -18.41 0.46
N GLU A 209 15.11 -18.87 1.68
CA GLU A 209 14.47 -20.07 2.23
C GLU A 209 12.93 -19.98 2.13
N GLU A 210 12.34 -18.84 2.47
CA GLU A 210 10.89 -18.65 2.36
C GLU A 210 10.42 -18.61 0.89
N LEU A 211 11.20 -18.01 -0.01
CA LEU A 211 10.89 -18.04 -1.44
C LEU A 211 10.97 -19.46 -2.02
N GLU A 212 11.96 -20.27 -1.58
CA GLU A 212 12.09 -21.67 -1.99
C GLU A 212 10.86 -22.49 -1.58
N LYS A 213 10.40 -22.34 -0.34
CA LYS A 213 9.17 -23.00 0.14
C LYS A 213 7.93 -22.62 -0.68
N LEU A 214 7.82 -21.33 -1.08
CA LEU A 214 6.65 -20.81 -1.78
C LEU A 214 6.64 -21.11 -3.28
N LYS A 215 7.80 -21.04 -3.94
CA LYS A 215 7.91 -20.99 -5.41
C LYS A 215 8.83 -22.08 -6.00
N GLY A 216 9.57 -22.79 -5.15
CA GLY A 216 10.61 -23.75 -5.55
C GLY A 216 11.94 -23.06 -5.90
N ASP A 217 13.01 -23.85 -5.82
CA ASP A 217 14.41 -23.38 -5.90
C ASP A 217 14.72 -22.54 -7.15
N TYR A 218 14.27 -23.01 -8.31
CA TYR A 218 14.57 -22.35 -9.59
C TYR A 218 14.04 -20.90 -9.65
N VAL A 219 12.81 -20.69 -9.19
CA VAL A 219 12.18 -19.36 -9.18
C VAL A 219 12.77 -18.50 -8.07
N ALA A 220 12.95 -19.07 -6.88
CA ALA A 220 13.49 -18.39 -5.72
C ALA A 220 14.88 -17.78 -5.99
N VAL A 221 15.81 -18.57 -6.52
CA VAL A 221 17.16 -18.11 -6.86
C VAL A 221 17.15 -16.98 -7.88
N ARG A 222 16.28 -17.06 -8.89
CA ARG A 222 16.18 -16.00 -9.92
C ARG A 222 15.62 -14.69 -9.36
N GLU A 223 14.59 -14.76 -8.52
CA GLU A 223 14.02 -13.57 -7.88
C GLU A 223 15.00 -12.97 -6.87
N MET A 224 15.71 -13.81 -6.10
CA MET A 224 16.70 -13.37 -5.12
C MET A 224 17.86 -12.57 -5.73
N ARG A 225 18.23 -12.79 -7.00
CA ARG A 225 19.26 -11.97 -7.67
C ARG A 225 18.94 -10.47 -7.61
N LYS A 226 17.70 -10.11 -7.86
CA LYS A 226 17.24 -8.72 -7.78
C LYS A 226 17.15 -8.25 -6.33
N ILE A 227 16.63 -9.09 -5.46
CA ILE A 227 16.41 -8.77 -4.03
C ILE A 227 17.74 -8.55 -3.32
N CYS A 228 18.75 -9.39 -3.55
CA CYS A 228 20.09 -9.19 -3.01
C CYS A 228 20.67 -7.82 -3.40
N GLY A 229 20.46 -7.40 -4.65
CA GLY A 229 20.91 -6.07 -5.10
C GLY A 229 20.34 -4.92 -4.28
N TRP A 230 19.15 -5.06 -3.70
CA TRP A 230 18.59 -4.04 -2.81
C TRP A 230 19.26 -4.06 -1.43
N TYR A 231 19.56 -5.26 -0.88
CA TYR A 231 20.21 -5.38 0.43
C TYR A 231 21.65 -4.88 0.48
N VAL A 232 22.37 -4.99 -0.65
CA VAL A 232 23.77 -4.57 -0.73
C VAL A 232 23.95 -3.16 -1.30
N LYS A 233 22.87 -2.48 -1.65
CA LYS A 233 22.92 -1.13 -2.18
C LYS A 233 23.54 -0.17 -1.15
N GLY A 234 24.60 0.56 -1.58
CA GLY A 234 25.31 1.52 -0.72
C GLY A 234 26.35 0.89 0.22
N LEU A 235 26.62 -0.41 0.11
CA LEU A 235 27.77 -1.03 0.75
C LEU A 235 29.03 -0.76 -0.09
N PRO A 236 30.21 -0.65 0.56
CA PRO A 236 31.50 -0.44 -0.13
C PRO A 236 31.87 -1.63 -1.02
#